data_5927ae746792bef94ce94746f1c73a78
#
_entry.id   5927ae746792bef94ce94746f1c73a78
#
_cell.length_a   1.000
_cell.length_b   1.000
_cell.length_c   1.000
_cell.angle_alpha   90.00
_cell.angle_beta   90.00
_cell.angle_gamma   90.00
#
_symmetry.space_group_name_H-M   'P 1'
#
loop_
_entity.id
_entity.type
_entity.pdbx_description
1 polymer ?
#
loop_
_entity_poly.entity_id
_entity_poly.type
_entity_poly.pdbx_seq_one_letter_code
_entity_poly.pdbx_strand_id
1 'polypeptide(L)'
;MRKLIFGMNVTLDGYIAAPGDDIGWSEPSDDLFQWWLDHELTSDMTLYGRKLWEAMSSYWPTGDQQPDVTPARIEFARNWRDTQKVVFSSTIDEVDWNTRLVTGDAVAEITRL
;
A
#
# COMPACT_ATOMS: atom_id res chain seq x y z
N MET A 1 -10.02 -20.86 1.01
CA MET A 1 -9.20 -19.96 0.18
C MET A 1 -9.47 -18.52 0.56
N ARG A 2 -8.45 -17.74 0.74
CA ARG A 2 -8.59 -16.30 1.01
C ARG A 2 -9.03 -15.57 -0.23
N LYS A 3 -9.75 -14.47 -0.02
CA LYS A 3 -10.16 -13.58 -1.11
C LYS A 3 -9.00 -12.65 -1.49
N LEU A 4 -8.71 -12.55 -2.77
CA LEU A 4 -7.74 -11.61 -3.32
C LEU A 4 -8.50 -10.42 -3.92
N ILE A 5 -8.16 -9.21 -3.45
CA ILE A 5 -8.80 -7.96 -3.89
C ILE A 5 -7.74 -7.09 -4.54
N PHE A 6 -8.05 -6.53 -5.70
CA PHE A 6 -7.23 -5.54 -6.38
C PHE A 6 -7.97 -4.20 -6.38
N GLY A 7 -7.35 -3.18 -5.79
CA GLY A 7 -7.94 -1.84 -5.70
C GLY A 7 -6.99 -0.78 -6.19
N MET A 8 -7.50 0.23 -6.91
CA MET A 8 -6.66 1.29 -7.46
C MET A 8 -7.47 2.55 -7.78
N ASN A 9 -6.87 3.72 -7.57
CA ASN A 9 -7.39 4.98 -8.10
C ASN A 9 -6.96 5.12 -9.56
N VAL A 10 -7.90 5.52 -10.41
CA VAL A 10 -7.62 5.73 -11.84
C VAL A 10 -8.20 7.06 -12.29
N THR A 11 -7.62 7.65 -13.33
CA THR A 11 -8.23 8.78 -14.02
C THR A 11 -9.42 8.31 -14.85
N LEU A 12 -10.25 9.24 -15.32
CA LEU A 12 -11.41 8.89 -16.17
C LEU A 12 -11.00 8.18 -17.46
N ASP A 13 -9.81 8.45 -17.99
CA ASP A 13 -9.28 7.80 -19.18
C ASP A 13 -8.40 6.57 -18.87
N GLY A 14 -8.38 6.12 -17.61
CA GLY A 14 -7.78 4.82 -17.26
C GLY A 14 -6.32 4.85 -16.85
N TYR A 15 -5.71 6.02 -16.69
CA TYR A 15 -4.32 6.10 -16.23
C TYR A 15 -4.23 6.03 -14.70
N ILE A 16 -3.14 5.44 -14.20
CA ILE A 16 -2.87 5.31 -12.77
C ILE A 16 -1.74 6.23 -12.30
N ALA A 17 -0.94 6.75 -13.22
CA ALA A 17 0.18 7.63 -12.91
C ALA A 17 0.38 8.64 -14.03
N ALA A 18 0.87 9.81 -13.69
CA ALA A 18 1.34 10.81 -14.65
C ALA A 18 2.74 10.45 -15.15
N PRO A 19 3.26 11.12 -16.19
CA PRO A 19 4.63 10.87 -16.66
C PRO A 19 5.64 10.91 -15.52
N GLY A 20 6.61 9.99 -15.53
CA GLY A 20 7.60 9.85 -14.47
C GLY A 20 7.10 9.11 -13.23
N ASP A 21 6.05 8.29 -13.39
CA ASP A 21 5.42 7.54 -12.28
C ASP A 21 4.85 8.45 -11.18
N ASP A 22 4.49 9.69 -11.53
CA ASP A 22 3.92 10.65 -10.60
C ASP A 22 2.48 10.25 -10.23
N ILE A 23 2.24 10.01 -8.94
CA ILE A 23 0.92 9.69 -8.41
C ILE A 23 0.33 10.82 -7.56
N GLY A 24 1.01 11.98 -7.50
CA GLY A 24 0.55 13.14 -6.71
C GLY A 24 -0.81 13.67 -7.13
N TRP A 25 -1.19 13.48 -8.40
CA TRP A 25 -2.51 13.86 -8.89
C TRP A 25 -3.66 13.15 -8.17
N SER A 26 -3.39 11.98 -7.58
CA SER A 26 -4.40 11.14 -6.95
C SER A 26 -4.53 11.40 -5.44
N GLU A 27 -4.00 12.51 -4.94
CA GLU A 27 -4.12 12.85 -3.53
C GLU A 27 -5.61 12.86 -3.15
N PRO A 28 -6.05 12.00 -2.23
CA PRO A 28 -7.47 11.81 -1.98
C PRO A 28 -8.06 12.96 -1.16
N SER A 29 -9.34 13.27 -1.43
CA SER A 29 -10.14 14.04 -0.49
C SER A 29 -10.29 13.29 0.83
N ASP A 30 -10.74 13.98 1.88
CA ASP A 30 -10.93 13.34 3.17
C ASP A 30 -11.92 12.16 3.09
N ASP A 31 -12.98 12.30 2.28
CA ASP A 31 -13.98 11.24 2.10
C ASP A 31 -13.37 10.01 1.41
N LEU A 32 -12.59 10.22 0.37
CA LEU A 32 -11.93 9.13 -0.35
C LEU A 32 -10.87 8.46 0.54
N PHE A 33 -10.13 9.25 1.30
CA PHE A 33 -9.14 8.69 2.22
C PHE A 33 -9.80 7.83 3.29
N GLN A 34 -10.94 8.27 3.82
CA GLN A 34 -11.70 7.48 4.79
C GLN A 34 -12.18 6.16 4.19
N TRP A 35 -12.58 6.17 2.92
CA TRP A 35 -12.96 4.94 2.20
C TRP A 35 -11.78 3.96 2.14
N TRP A 36 -10.58 4.46 1.80
CA TRP A 36 -9.39 3.62 1.76
C TRP A 36 -9.03 3.07 3.14
N LEU A 37 -9.13 3.91 4.17
CA LEU A 37 -8.88 3.46 5.54
C LEU A 37 -9.83 2.34 5.94
N ASP A 38 -11.12 2.52 5.71
CA ASP A 38 -12.14 1.52 6.04
C ASP A 38 -11.87 0.22 5.28
N HIS A 39 -11.47 0.32 4.02
CA HIS A 39 -11.13 -0.83 3.20
C HIS A 39 -9.90 -1.57 3.74
N GLU A 40 -8.82 -0.83 4.08
CA GLU A 40 -7.60 -1.43 4.61
C GLU A 40 -7.84 -2.13 5.96
N LEU A 41 -8.72 -1.59 6.80
CA LEU A 41 -9.04 -2.19 8.08
C LEU A 41 -9.76 -3.54 7.94
N THR A 42 -10.34 -3.84 6.79
CA THR A 42 -10.98 -5.13 6.52
C THR A 42 -10.02 -6.17 5.96
N SER A 43 -8.80 -5.78 5.61
CA SER A 43 -7.80 -6.66 5.02
C SER A 43 -6.81 -7.13 6.09
N ASP A 44 -6.43 -8.39 6.05
CA ASP A 44 -5.46 -8.96 7.00
C ASP A 44 -4.06 -9.08 6.42
N MET A 45 -3.89 -8.81 5.14
CA MET A 45 -2.59 -8.85 4.47
C MET A 45 -2.60 -7.96 3.24
N THR A 46 -1.50 -7.25 3.00
CA THR A 46 -1.34 -6.40 1.81
C THR A 46 -0.20 -6.92 0.95
N LEU A 47 -0.41 -6.93 -0.36
CA LEU A 47 0.59 -7.38 -1.34
C LEU A 47 1.06 -6.18 -2.16
N TYR A 48 2.37 -6.03 -2.30
CA TYR A 48 2.97 -4.91 -3.02
C TYR A 48 3.97 -5.38 -4.07
N GLY A 49 4.01 -4.65 -5.19
CA GLY A 49 5.18 -4.63 -6.04
C GLY A 49 6.21 -3.62 -5.50
N ARG A 50 7.39 -3.57 -6.10
CA ARG A 50 8.50 -2.74 -5.62
C ARG A 50 8.14 -1.24 -5.56
N LYS A 51 7.59 -0.69 -6.64
CA LYS A 51 7.34 0.76 -6.73
C LYS A 51 6.35 1.23 -5.65
N LEU A 52 5.25 0.50 -5.49
CA LEU A 52 4.27 0.87 -4.46
C LEU A 52 4.83 0.67 -3.06
N TRP A 53 5.60 -0.39 -2.83
CA TRP A 53 6.29 -0.59 -1.56
C TRP A 53 7.20 0.59 -1.22
N GLU A 54 8.02 1.04 -2.18
CA GLU A 54 8.91 2.18 -1.96
C GLU A 54 8.12 3.45 -1.63
N ALA A 55 7.02 3.71 -2.34
CA ALA A 55 6.17 4.87 -2.07
C ALA A 55 5.54 4.80 -0.68
N MET A 56 4.98 3.67 -0.30
CA MET A 56 4.29 3.51 0.97
C MET A 56 5.28 3.48 2.14
N SER A 57 6.39 2.77 2.02
CA SER A 57 7.37 2.66 3.09
C SER A 57 8.18 3.93 3.32
N SER A 58 8.21 4.85 2.36
CA SER A 58 8.86 6.15 2.54
C SER A 58 8.02 7.12 3.37
N TYR A 59 6.72 6.90 3.49
CA TYR A 59 5.80 7.83 4.17
C TYR A 59 5.17 7.23 5.43
N TRP A 60 4.55 6.04 5.33
CA TRP A 60 3.66 5.55 6.38
C TRP A 60 4.33 5.16 7.69
N PRO A 61 5.59 4.72 7.74
CA PRO A 61 6.24 4.47 9.03
C PRO A 61 6.22 5.67 9.98
N THR A 62 6.25 6.88 9.42
CA THR A 62 6.19 8.14 10.18
C THR A 62 5.01 9.02 9.77
N GLY A 63 4.01 8.45 9.09
CA GLY A 63 2.86 9.21 8.59
C GLY A 63 2.04 9.87 9.69
N ASP A 64 2.03 9.30 10.90
CA ASP A 64 1.34 9.85 12.05
C ASP A 64 2.13 10.97 12.75
N GLN A 65 3.36 11.27 12.32
CA GLN A 65 4.21 12.30 12.90
C GLN A 65 4.31 13.54 12.00
N GLN A 66 3.56 13.60 10.93
CA GLN A 66 3.60 14.72 9.99
C GLN A 66 2.84 15.93 10.54
N PRO A 67 3.22 17.18 10.16
CA PRO A 67 2.45 18.38 10.50
C PRO A 67 1.01 18.27 9.96
N ASP A 68 0.06 18.78 10.72
CA ASP A 68 -1.36 18.83 10.34
C ASP A 68 -1.97 17.45 10.03
N VAL A 69 -1.44 16.40 10.66
CA VAL A 69 -1.95 15.06 10.46
C VAL A 69 -3.38 14.93 10.99
N THR A 70 -4.25 14.26 10.21
CA THR A 70 -5.64 14.00 10.60
C THR A 70 -5.75 12.73 11.43
N PRO A 71 -6.83 12.56 12.24
CA PRO A 71 -7.07 11.29 12.94
C PRO A 71 -7.12 10.06 12.01
N ALA A 72 -7.70 10.21 10.82
CA ALA A 72 -7.74 9.13 9.84
C ALA A 72 -6.34 8.72 9.38
N ARG A 73 -5.45 9.68 9.18
CA ARG A 73 -4.06 9.39 8.78
C ARG A 73 -3.28 8.73 9.90
N ILE A 74 -3.50 9.12 11.14
CA ILE A 74 -2.88 8.47 12.31
C ILE A 74 -3.29 7.01 12.36
N GLU A 75 -4.57 6.73 12.21
CA GLU A 75 -5.09 5.36 12.24
C GLU A 75 -4.56 4.53 11.06
N PHE A 76 -4.50 5.11 9.88
CA PHE A 76 -3.94 4.44 8.70
C PHE A 76 -2.47 4.08 8.90
N ALA A 77 -1.66 5.01 9.43
CA ALA A 77 -0.25 4.76 9.68
C ALA A 77 -0.05 3.61 10.68
N ARG A 78 -0.83 3.59 11.75
CA ARG A 78 -0.77 2.52 12.75
C ARG A 78 -1.14 1.17 12.14
N ASN A 79 -2.24 1.13 11.39
CA ASN A 79 -2.69 -0.08 10.72
C ASN A 79 -1.65 -0.55 9.70
N TRP A 80 -1.06 0.38 8.95
CA TRP A 80 -0.06 0.03 7.94
C TRP A 80 1.17 -0.64 8.57
N ARG A 81 1.66 -0.09 9.68
CA ARG A 81 2.82 -0.68 10.37
C ARG A 81 2.55 -2.08 10.89
N ASP A 82 1.34 -2.32 11.38
CA ASP A 82 0.97 -3.59 12.03
C ASP A 82 0.49 -4.65 11.06
N THR A 83 -0.01 -4.27 9.89
CA THR A 83 -0.56 -5.21 8.91
C THR A 83 0.56 -6.06 8.30
N GLN A 84 0.32 -7.36 8.17
CA GLN A 84 1.22 -8.25 7.44
C GLN A 84 1.29 -7.83 5.98
N LYS A 85 2.52 -7.71 5.47
CA LYS A 85 2.76 -7.26 4.10
C LYS A 85 3.68 -8.24 3.38
N VAL A 86 3.47 -8.37 2.08
CA VAL A 86 4.35 -9.16 1.22
C VAL A 86 4.75 -8.27 0.04
N VAL A 87 6.04 -8.19 -0.23
CA VAL A 87 6.59 -7.45 -1.37
C VAL A 87 7.16 -8.43 -2.37
N PHE A 88 6.76 -8.31 -3.62
CA PHE A 88 7.27 -9.11 -4.72
C PHE A 88 8.28 -8.29 -5.52
N SER A 89 9.56 -8.65 -5.43
CA SER A 89 10.62 -7.95 -6.13
C SER A 89 11.86 -8.81 -6.25
N SER A 90 12.57 -8.68 -7.36
CA SER A 90 13.87 -9.32 -7.57
C SER A 90 15.04 -8.33 -7.45
N THR A 91 14.75 -7.04 -7.19
CA THR A 91 15.76 -5.98 -7.20
C THR A 91 16.06 -5.37 -5.84
N ILE A 92 15.14 -5.47 -4.88
CA ILE A 92 15.40 -5.04 -3.50
C ILE A 92 15.75 -6.27 -2.66
N ASP A 93 16.55 -6.06 -1.62
CA ASP A 93 17.05 -7.15 -0.78
C ASP A 93 16.69 -6.99 0.69
N GLU A 94 15.94 -5.95 1.05
CA GLU A 94 15.61 -5.65 2.43
C GLU A 94 14.23 -5.02 2.57
N VAL A 95 13.44 -5.51 3.53
CA VAL A 95 12.14 -4.97 3.90
C VAL A 95 11.98 -5.00 5.42
N ASP A 96 11.05 -4.18 5.94
CA ASP A 96 10.74 -4.11 7.36
C ASP A 96 9.23 -3.87 7.58
N TRP A 97 8.83 -3.51 8.78
CA TRP A 97 7.44 -3.17 9.12
C TRP A 97 6.48 -4.35 8.90
N ASN A 98 6.79 -5.50 9.51
CA ASN A 98 5.98 -6.72 9.42
C ASN A 98 5.81 -7.19 7.97
N THR A 99 6.88 -7.11 7.19
CA THR A 99 6.88 -7.34 5.75
C THR A 99 7.78 -8.52 5.40
N ARG A 100 7.34 -9.34 4.44
CA ARG A 100 8.13 -10.45 3.90
C ARG A 100 8.44 -10.17 2.43
N LEU A 101 9.69 -10.39 2.05
CA LEU A 101 10.14 -10.23 0.66
C LEU A 101 10.05 -11.57 -0.07
N VAL A 102 9.42 -11.56 -1.23
CA VAL A 102 9.34 -12.72 -2.12
C VAL A 102 10.04 -12.37 -3.43
N THR A 103 11.12 -13.10 -3.75
CA THR A 103 11.93 -12.86 -4.95
C THR A 103 11.64 -13.86 -6.06
N GLY A 104 10.84 -14.88 -5.80
CA GLY A 104 10.52 -15.94 -6.76
C GLY A 104 9.19 -15.72 -7.47
N ASP A 105 8.50 -16.82 -7.76
CA ASP A 105 7.25 -16.82 -8.51
C ASP A 105 6.12 -16.22 -7.67
N ALA A 106 5.65 -15.02 -8.07
CA ALA A 106 4.59 -14.32 -7.37
C ALA A 106 3.26 -15.08 -7.42
N VAL A 107 2.94 -15.68 -8.56
CA VAL A 107 1.68 -16.44 -8.72
C VAL A 107 1.65 -17.64 -7.79
N ALA A 108 2.74 -18.38 -7.71
CA ALA A 108 2.85 -19.53 -6.82
C ALA A 108 2.70 -19.12 -5.36
N GLU A 109 3.32 -18.01 -4.96
CA GLU A 109 3.25 -17.52 -3.59
C GLU A 109 1.83 -17.04 -3.23
N ILE A 110 1.19 -16.30 -4.12
CA ILE A 110 -0.19 -15.83 -3.90
C ILE A 110 -1.15 -17.03 -3.78
N THR A 111 -0.94 -18.06 -4.58
CA THR A 111 -1.77 -19.27 -4.54
C THR A 111 -1.66 -19.98 -3.18
N ARG A 112 -0.49 -19.92 -2.53
CA ARG A 112 -0.28 -20.52 -1.21
C ARG A 112 -0.91 -19.74 -0.07
N LEU A 113 -1.13 -18.45 -0.23
CA LEU A 113 -1.64 -17.57 0.83
C LEU A 113 -3.11 -17.79 1.18
#